data_b32f8875d6ebce5a1affabf0a5e78f4a
#
_entry.id   b32f8875d6ebce5a1affabf0a5e78f4a
#
_cell.length_a   1.000
_cell.length_b   1.000
_cell.length_c   1.000
_cell.angle_alpha   90.00
_cell.angle_beta   90.00
_cell.angle_gamma   90.00
#
_symmetry.space_group_name_H-M   'P 1'
#
loop_
_entity.id
_entity.type
_entity.pdbx_description
1 polymer ?
#
loop_
_entity_poly.entity_id
_entity_poly.type
_entity_poly.pdbx_seq_one_letter_code
_entity_poly.pdbx_strand_id
1 'polypeptide(L)'
;LVATSCVEAGVDFSFRTGFRELSSLLSLLQAAGRINRHGKFTDAEMWSFTLQEDSMLKENTQLNTSREVLRDYFLHKKEITPELSTCSMEKEINRDDSCLKTIKYLMKQENAMQFQNVAQEFKVIDSDTVTVVVDEAFAEEIAQGKGDWKQLQKKSVSISRTKIKQWYLKEIADDVFQWTLGYDEFLGYMRGVLDR
;
A
#
# COMPACT_ATOMS: atom_id res chain seq x y z
N LEU A 1 -17.12 -7.99 -4.32
CA LEU A 1 -15.70 -7.72 -4.55
C LEU A 1 -15.05 -7.31 -3.24
N VAL A 2 -13.94 -7.94 -2.89
CA VAL A 2 -13.03 -7.49 -1.83
C VAL A 2 -11.73 -7.12 -2.51
N ALA A 3 -11.20 -5.94 -2.21
CA ALA A 3 -10.00 -5.43 -2.86
C ALA A 3 -9.25 -4.45 -1.94
N THR A 4 -8.01 -4.17 -2.28
CA THR A 4 -7.21 -3.10 -1.67
C THR A 4 -7.49 -1.77 -2.39
N SER A 5 -6.72 -0.72 -2.08
CA SER A 5 -6.80 0.59 -2.76
C SER A 5 -6.56 0.55 -4.28
N CYS A 6 -6.13 -0.59 -4.83
CA CYS A 6 -5.91 -0.72 -6.29
C CYS A 6 -7.17 -0.48 -7.14
N VAL A 7 -8.37 -0.57 -6.56
CA VAL A 7 -9.63 -0.29 -7.25
C VAL A 7 -10.12 1.16 -7.12
N GLU A 8 -9.44 1.98 -6.34
CA GLU A 8 -9.79 3.40 -6.15
C GLU A 8 -9.54 4.23 -7.42
N ALA A 9 -8.59 3.80 -8.26
CA ALA A 9 -8.29 4.43 -9.55
C ALA A 9 -8.17 3.39 -10.67
N GLY A 10 -8.31 3.82 -11.93
CA GLY A 10 -8.01 3.01 -13.11
C GLY A 10 -9.03 1.91 -13.47
N VAL A 11 -10.12 1.75 -12.71
CA VAL A 11 -11.14 0.72 -12.96
C VAL A 11 -12.53 1.32 -13.14
N ASP A 12 -13.35 0.69 -13.98
CA ASP A 12 -14.73 1.12 -14.25
C ASP A 12 -15.73 0.20 -13.55
N PHE A 13 -15.79 0.33 -12.22
CA PHE A 13 -16.79 -0.36 -11.41
C PHE A 13 -17.92 0.58 -11.00
N SER A 14 -19.13 0.01 -10.87
CA SER A 14 -20.30 0.72 -10.37
C SER A 14 -21.10 -0.22 -9.47
N PHE A 15 -20.95 -0.05 -8.16
CA PHE A 15 -21.63 -0.84 -7.16
C PHE A 15 -22.79 -0.04 -6.54
N ARG A 16 -23.78 -0.74 -5.99
CA ARG A 16 -24.87 -0.12 -5.24
C ARG A 16 -24.43 0.26 -3.82
N THR A 17 -23.66 -0.61 -3.18
CA THR A 17 -23.23 -0.41 -1.79
C THR A 17 -21.72 -0.68 -1.72
N GLY A 18 -21.00 0.13 -0.95
CA GLY A 18 -19.60 -0.01 -0.66
C GLY A 18 -19.29 0.08 0.82
N PHE A 19 -18.22 -0.62 1.20
CA PHE A 19 -17.66 -0.56 2.55
C PHE A 19 -16.17 -0.22 2.43
N ARG A 20 -15.72 0.78 3.17
CA ARG A 20 -14.33 1.20 3.19
C ARG A 20 -13.82 1.25 4.62
N GLU A 21 -12.73 0.55 4.89
CA GLU A 21 -12.02 0.73 6.15
C GLU A 21 -11.63 2.20 6.32
N LEU A 22 -11.80 2.72 7.53
CA LEU A 22 -11.46 4.10 7.86
C LEU A 22 -10.00 4.41 7.52
N SER A 23 -9.76 5.37 6.65
CA SER A 23 -8.45 5.78 6.17
C SER A 23 -8.41 7.30 5.96
N SER A 24 -7.98 7.80 4.80
CA SER A 24 -8.06 9.22 4.47
C SER A 24 -9.40 9.59 3.85
N LEU A 25 -9.77 10.88 3.92
CA LEU A 25 -10.93 11.41 3.22
C LEU A 25 -10.81 11.21 1.70
N LEU A 26 -9.61 11.42 1.14
CA LEU A 26 -9.37 11.22 -0.29
C LEU A 26 -9.67 9.78 -0.71
N SER A 27 -9.17 8.80 0.04
CA SER A 27 -9.42 7.37 -0.23
C SER A 27 -10.90 7.02 -0.11
N LEU A 28 -11.61 7.57 0.88
CA LEU A 28 -13.06 7.40 1.01
C LEU A 28 -13.80 7.95 -0.21
N LEU A 29 -13.46 9.15 -0.69
CA LEU A 29 -14.09 9.77 -1.87
C LEU A 29 -13.78 8.98 -3.16
N GLN A 30 -12.56 8.47 -3.32
CA GLN A 30 -12.18 7.65 -4.47
C GLN A 30 -12.97 6.33 -4.49
N ALA A 31 -13.13 5.68 -3.34
CA ALA A 31 -13.96 4.49 -3.21
C ALA A 31 -15.44 4.81 -3.45
N ALA A 32 -15.96 5.91 -2.89
CA ALA A 32 -17.32 6.38 -3.13
C ALA A 32 -17.59 6.66 -4.61
N GLY A 33 -16.60 7.14 -5.36
CA GLY A 33 -16.68 7.30 -6.82
C GLY A 33 -16.85 5.98 -7.61
N ARG A 34 -16.81 4.82 -6.95
CA ARG A 34 -17.15 3.50 -7.50
C ARG A 34 -18.56 3.04 -7.10
N ILE A 35 -19.24 3.82 -6.26
CA ILE A 35 -20.60 3.56 -5.85
C ILE A 35 -21.53 4.40 -6.71
N ASN A 36 -22.52 3.74 -7.34
CA ASN A 36 -23.46 4.39 -8.26
C ASN A 36 -22.80 5.27 -9.35
N ARG A 37 -21.63 4.89 -9.81
CA ARG A 37 -20.85 5.65 -10.80
C ARG A 37 -21.65 6.02 -12.05
N HIS A 38 -22.59 5.18 -12.44
CA HIS A 38 -23.42 5.38 -13.62
C HIS A 38 -24.83 5.91 -13.30
N GLY A 39 -25.10 6.31 -12.05
CA GLY A 39 -26.37 6.89 -11.64
C GLY A 39 -27.59 5.94 -11.75
N LYS A 40 -27.37 4.61 -11.71
CA LYS A 40 -28.43 3.60 -11.91
C LYS A 40 -29.26 3.30 -10.66
N PHE A 41 -28.76 3.64 -9.48
CA PHE A 41 -29.35 3.31 -8.20
C PHE A 41 -29.81 4.59 -7.49
N THR A 42 -31.01 4.56 -6.91
CA THR A 42 -31.58 5.67 -6.13
C THR A 42 -31.18 5.65 -4.64
N ASP A 43 -30.73 4.47 -4.18
CA ASP A 43 -30.44 4.13 -2.80
C ASP A 43 -29.00 3.60 -2.64
N ALA A 44 -28.06 4.20 -3.35
CA ALA A 44 -26.66 3.82 -3.26
C ALA A 44 -26.02 4.38 -1.98
N GLU A 45 -25.22 3.54 -1.30
CA GLU A 45 -24.67 3.87 0.00
C GLU A 45 -23.17 3.53 0.08
N MET A 46 -22.42 4.39 0.77
CA MET A 46 -21.01 4.15 1.13
C MET A 46 -20.85 4.17 2.64
N TRP A 47 -20.33 3.08 3.19
CA TRP A 47 -20.11 2.92 4.62
C TRP A 47 -18.63 2.93 4.96
N SER A 48 -18.25 3.65 6.01
CA SER A 48 -16.92 3.58 6.59
C SER A 48 -16.95 2.80 7.89
N PHE A 49 -15.96 1.94 8.11
CA PHE A 49 -15.87 1.09 9.30
C PHE A 49 -14.43 1.02 9.83
N THR A 50 -14.26 0.62 11.07
CA THR A 50 -12.97 0.28 11.67
C THR A 50 -12.94 -1.21 11.97
N LEU A 51 -11.82 -1.85 11.66
CA LEU A 51 -11.60 -3.23 12.08
C LEU A 51 -11.31 -3.28 13.58
N GLN A 52 -11.80 -4.33 14.22
CA GLN A 52 -11.39 -4.64 15.58
C GLN A 52 -9.98 -5.21 15.53
N GLU A 53 -9.12 -4.77 16.43
CA GLU A 53 -7.75 -5.30 16.52
C GLU A 53 -7.77 -6.79 16.84
N ASP A 54 -6.98 -7.55 16.09
CA ASP A 54 -6.75 -8.97 16.26
C ASP A 54 -5.23 -9.22 16.22
N SER A 55 -4.79 -10.33 16.79
CA SER A 55 -3.40 -10.77 16.76
C SER A 55 -2.83 -10.91 15.33
N MET A 56 -3.69 -11.20 14.35
CA MET A 56 -3.34 -11.33 12.94
C MET A 56 -3.46 -10.04 12.13
N LEU A 57 -4.29 -9.08 12.60
CA LEU A 57 -4.56 -7.81 11.93
C LEU A 57 -3.79 -6.70 12.63
N LYS A 58 -2.60 -6.39 12.14
CA LYS A 58 -1.84 -5.22 12.63
C LYS A 58 -2.36 -3.96 11.96
N GLU A 59 -2.63 -2.95 12.79
CA GLU A 59 -3.02 -1.63 12.31
C GLU A 59 -1.90 -1.02 11.45
N ASN A 60 -2.29 -0.44 10.31
CA ASN A 60 -1.35 0.33 9.50
C ASN A 60 -1.15 1.71 10.13
N THR A 61 -0.08 1.86 10.90
CA THR A 61 0.25 3.09 11.63
C THR A 61 0.48 4.29 10.71
N GLN A 62 0.84 4.09 9.45
CA GLN A 62 1.01 5.16 8.47
C GLN A 62 -0.29 5.91 8.15
N LEU A 63 -1.43 5.28 8.40
CA LEU A 63 -2.75 5.88 8.17
C LEU A 63 -3.37 6.52 9.41
N ASN A 64 -2.71 6.51 10.56
CA ASN A 64 -3.31 6.96 11.82
C ASN A 64 -3.70 8.44 11.77
N THR A 65 -2.83 9.31 11.29
CA THR A 65 -3.11 10.74 11.15
C THR A 65 -4.32 10.99 10.23
N SER A 66 -4.37 10.33 9.08
CA SER A 66 -5.48 10.44 8.12
C SER A 66 -6.80 9.94 8.71
N ARG A 67 -6.75 8.80 9.43
CA ARG A 67 -7.92 8.25 10.15
C ARG A 67 -8.47 9.19 11.20
N GLU A 68 -7.60 9.84 11.97
CA GLU A 68 -8.00 10.82 12.99
C GLU A 68 -8.66 12.03 12.35
N VAL A 69 -8.11 12.57 11.27
CA VAL A 69 -8.71 13.71 10.55
C VAL A 69 -10.09 13.35 10.02
N LEU A 70 -10.26 12.17 9.40
CA LEU A 70 -11.56 11.75 8.89
C LEU A 70 -12.56 11.45 10.01
N ARG A 71 -12.10 10.84 11.11
CA ARG A 71 -12.92 10.60 12.31
C ARG A 71 -13.44 11.90 12.90
N ASP A 72 -12.61 12.94 12.96
CA ASP A 72 -13.03 14.26 13.43
C ASP A 72 -14.15 14.85 12.56
N TYR A 73 -14.10 14.67 11.24
CA TYR A 73 -15.16 15.11 10.35
C TYR A 73 -16.49 14.39 10.62
N PHE A 74 -16.46 13.07 10.84
CA PHE A 74 -17.65 12.30 11.20
C PHE A 74 -18.21 12.70 12.58
N LEU A 75 -17.37 12.87 13.58
CA LEU A 75 -17.78 13.29 14.92
C LEU A 75 -18.46 14.66 14.92
N HIS A 76 -17.96 15.59 14.10
CA HIS A 76 -18.54 16.92 13.96
C HIS A 76 -19.65 17.00 12.91
N LYS A 77 -20.12 15.85 12.40
CA LYS A 77 -21.18 15.74 11.38
C LYS A 77 -20.97 16.66 10.19
N LYS A 78 -19.72 16.83 9.77
CA LYS A 78 -19.42 17.61 8.58
C LYS A 78 -19.93 16.88 7.35
N GLU A 79 -20.54 17.62 6.47
CA GLU A 79 -20.88 17.11 5.15
C GLU A 79 -19.60 16.74 4.40
N ILE A 80 -19.53 15.51 3.89
CA ILE A 80 -18.36 15.00 3.17
C ILE A 80 -18.51 15.40 1.71
N THR A 81 -17.70 16.36 1.28
CA THR A 81 -17.68 16.85 -0.08
C THR A 81 -16.27 16.74 -0.68
N PRO A 82 -16.13 16.72 -2.02
CA PRO A 82 -14.82 16.71 -2.68
C PRO A 82 -13.92 17.89 -2.29
N GLU A 83 -14.50 19.05 -2.01
CA GLU A 83 -13.78 20.27 -1.64
C GLU A 83 -13.06 20.16 -0.29
N LEU A 84 -13.59 19.30 0.61
CA LEU A 84 -12.93 19.01 1.88
C LEU A 84 -11.61 18.24 1.72
N SER A 85 -11.35 17.64 0.56
CA SER A 85 -10.15 16.83 0.35
C SER A 85 -8.86 17.64 0.54
N THR A 86 -8.79 18.85 0.00
CA THR A 86 -7.63 19.75 0.17
C THR A 86 -7.46 20.13 1.66
N CYS A 87 -8.53 20.53 2.32
CA CYS A 87 -8.48 20.87 3.76
C CYS A 87 -8.09 19.65 4.62
N SER A 88 -8.51 18.45 4.22
CA SER A 88 -8.11 17.21 4.90
C SER A 88 -6.62 16.97 4.77
N MET A 89 -6.08 17.05 3.55
CA MET A 89 -4.64 16.88 3.29
C MET A 89 -3.80 17.92 4.03
N GLU A 90 -4.22 19.19 4.06
CA GLU A 90 -3.54 20.23 4.83
C GLU A 90 -3.50 19.91 6.33
N LYS A 91 -4.61 19.40 6.88
CA LYS A 91 -4.67 18.99 8.29
C LYS A 91 -3.79 17.78 8.57
N GLU A 92 -3.78 16.79 7.67
CA GLU A 92 -2.93 15.61 7.77
C GLU A 92 -1.44 16.01 7.80
N ILE A 93 -1.02 16.85 6.86
CA ILE A 93 0.35 17.38 6.78
C ILE A 93 0.71 18.17 8.06
N ASN A 94 -0.18 19.04 8.54
CA ASN A 94 0.07 19.86 9.70
C ASN A 94 0.10 19.09 11.03
N ARG A 95 -0.49 17.90 11.09
CA ARG A 95 -0.44 17.01 12.26
C ARG A 95 0.79 16.11 12.27
N ASP A 96 1.49 15.98 11.15
CA ASP A 96 2.68 15.12 11.01
C ASP A 96 3.95 15.97 10.95
N ASP A 97 4.59 16.14 12.12
CA ASP A 97 5.86 16.86 12.24
C ASP A 97 6.98 16.26 11.37
N SER A 98 6.97 14.97 11.15
CA SER A 98 7.94 14.28 10.31
C SER A 98 7.74 14.66 8.84
N CYS A 99 6.51 14.65 8.37
CA CYS A 99 6.12 15.08 7.03
C CYS A 99 6.52 16.55 6.79
N LEU A 100 6.23 17.45 7.74
CA LEU A 100 6.61 18.86 7.65
C LEU A 100 8.12 19.08 7.57
N LYS A 101 8.91 18.33 8.33
CA LYS A 101 10.38 18.40 8.28
C LYS A 101 10.90 17.94 6.92
N THR A 102 10.38 16.83 6.40
CA THR A 102 10.75 16.31 5.09
C THR A 102 10.40 17.28 3.98
N ILE A 103 9.20 17.85 3.98
CA ILE A 103 8.80 18.88 3.00
C ILE A 103 9.74 20.08 3.02
N LYS A 104 10.05 20.63 4.21
CA LYS A 104 10.97 21.77 4.35
C LYS A 104 12.38 21.43 3.86
N TYR A 105 12.85 20.23 4.13
CA TYR A 105 14.15 19.76 3.63
C TYR A 105 14.15 19.68 2.10
N LEU A 106 13.16 19.05 1.50
CA LEU A 106 13.03 18.91 0.05
C LEU A 106 12.94 20.27 -0.64
N MET A 107 12.14 21.19 -0.13
CA MET A 107 12.06 22.57 -0.66
C MET A 107 13.43 23.28 -0.60
N LYS A 108 14.20 23.07 0.47
CA LYS A 108 15.55 23.61 0.57
C LYS A 108 16.51 23.04 -0.48
N GLN A 109 16.44 21.71 -0.71
CA GLN A 109 17.24 21.04 -1.73
C GLN A 109 16.85 21.50 -3.15
N GLU A 110 15.57 21.64 -3.43
CA GLU A 110 15.04 22.13 -4.70
C GLU A 110 15.50 23.56 -4.99
N ASN A 111 15.36 24.46 -4.00
CA ASN A 111 15.82 25.84 -4.12
C ASN A 111 17.35 25.94 -4.34
N ALA A 112 18.11 24.98 -3.83
CA ALA A 112 19.55 24.86 -4.05
C ALA A 112 19.90 24.10 -5.35
N MET A 113 18.91 23.75 -6.17
CA MET A 113 19.06 22.95 -7.41
C MET A 113 19.70 21.58 -7.20
N GLN A 114 19.60 21.03 -5.99
CA GLN A 114 20.12 19.70 -5.63
C GLN A 114 19.12 18.61 -6.00
N PHE A 115 18.74 18.51 -7.28
CA PHE A 115 17.70 17.61 -7.76
C PHE A 115 18.00 16.13 -7.54
N GLN A 116 19.27 15.75 -7.48
CA GLN A 116 19.65 14.38 -7.15
C GLN A 116 19.25 14.01 -5.72
N ASN A 117 19.45 14.92 -4.76
CA ASN A 117 19.03 14.72 -3.37
C ASN A 117 17.49 14.65 -3.28
N VAL A 118 16.80 15.54 -4.00
CA VAL A 118 15.33 15.51 -4.07
C VAL A 118 14.84 14.16 -4.60
N ALA A 119 15.42 13.65 -5.68
CA ALA A 119 15.04 12.36 -6.27
C ALA A 119 15.32 11.16 -5.35
N GLN A 120 16.37 11.22 -4.54
CA GLN A 120 16.70 10.16 -3.58
C GLN A 120 15.77 10.14 -2.37
N GLU A 121 15.37 11.31 -1.89
CA GLU A 121 14.56 11.46 -0.68
C GLU A 121 13.05 11.47 -0.97
N PHE A 122 12.64 11.94 -2.16
CA PHE A 122 11.24 11.94 -2.57
C PHE A 122 10.84 10.56 -3.11
N LYS A 123 10.40 9.70 -2.22
CA LYS A 123 9.89 8.37 -2.56
C LYS A 123 8.37 8.35 -2.40
N VAL A 124 7.65 8.15 -3.49
CA VAL A 124 6.18 7.97 -3.46
C VAL A 124 5.81 6.66 -2.74
N ILE A 125 6.65 5.64 -2.90
CA ILE A 125 6.54 4.37 -2.19
C ILE A 125 7.91 4.09 -1.60
N ASP A 126 8.01 4.17 -0.28
CA ASP A 126 9.22 3.76 0.44
C ASP A 126 9.14 2.23 0.66
N SER A 127 9.51 1.49 -0.37
CA SER A 127 9.54 0.04 -0.33
C SER A 127 10.98 -0.46 -0.37
N ASP A 128 11.53 -0.80 0.81
CA ASP A 128 12.74 -1.59 0.90
C ASP A 128 12.40 -3.06 0.63
N THR A 129 12.33 -3.40 -0.67
CA THR A 129 11.99 -4.74 -1.13
C THR A 129 13.16 -5.40 -1.83
N VAL A 130 13.22 -6.71 -1.73
CA VAL A 130 14.18 -7.56 -2.43
C VAL A 130 13.46 -8.51 -3.36
N THR A 131 14.18 -9.05 -4.33
CA THR A 131 13.66 -10.03 -5.29
C THR A 131 13.68 -11.42 -4.67
N VAL A 132 12.55 -12.11 -4.69
CA VAL A 132 12.42 -13.48 -4.20
C VAL A 132 11.95 -14.39 -5.33
N VAL A 133 12.81 -15.32 -5.74
CA VAL A 133 12.52 -16.31 -6.79
C VAL A 133 11.61 -17.39 -6.23
N VAL A 134 10.50 -17.66 -6.92
CA VAL A 134 9.47 -18.61 -6.49
C VAL A 134 9.54 -19.95 -7.21
N ASP A 135 10.26 -20.00 -8.34
CA ASP A 135 10.52 -21.22 -9.11
C ASP A 135 11.83 -21.86 -8.64
N GLU A 136 11.76 -23.07 -8.09
CA GLU A 136 12.90 -23.74 -7.45
C GLU A 136 14.02 -24.05 -8.47
N ALA A 137 13.67 -24.57 -9.63
CA ALA A 137 14.65 -24.89 -10.68
C ALA A 137 15.39 -23.64 -11.17
N PHE A 138 14.65 -22.54 -11.33
CA PHE A 138 15.23 -21.28 -11.72
C PHE A 138 16.09 -20.64 -10.62
N ALA A 139 15.73 -20.84 -9.35
CA ALA A 139 16.55 -20.41 -8.22
C ALA A 139 17.92 -21.10 -8.21
N GLU A 140 17.98 -22.38 -8.59
CA GLU A 140 19.26 -23.12 -8.75
C GLU A 140 20.10 -22.56 -9.91
N GLU A 141 19.46 -22.19 -11.03
CA GLU A 141 20.16 -21.55 -12.17
C GLU A 141 20.76 -20.20 -11.74
N ILE A 142 20.00 -19.36 -11.00
CA ILE A 142 20.50 -18.08 -10.47
C ILE A 142 21.67 -18.31 -9.51
N ALA A 143 21.59 -19.28 -8.61
CA ALA A 143 22.67 -19.61 -7.66
C ALA A 143 23.97 -20.05 -8.38
N GLN A 144 23.84 -20.58 -9.60
CA GLN A 144 24.98 -20.95 -10.45
C GLN A 144 25.47 -19.79 -11.36
N GLY A 145 24.86 -18.60 -11.26
CA GLY A 145 25.19 -17.44 -12.10
C GLY A 145 24.69 -17.53 -13.55
N LYS A 146 23.66 -18.36 -13.82
CA LYS A 146 23.14 -18.63 -15.17
C LYS A 146 21.80 -17.97 -15.48
N GLY A 147 21.30 -17.13 -14.60
CA GLY A 147 19.94 -16.55 -14.73
C GLY A 147 19.80 -15.48 -15.78
N ASP A 148 18.69 -15.52 -16.52
CA ASP A 148 18.27 -14.46 -17.43
C ASP A 148 17.36 -13.43 -16.70
N TRP A 149 17.63 -12.13 -16.89
CA TRP A 149 16.89 -11.03 -16.27
C TRP A 149 15.37 -11.05 -16.59
N LYS A 150 15.00 -11.39 -17.83
CA LYS A 150 13.58 -11.47 -18.20
C LYS A 150 12.85 -12.61 -17.51
N GLN A 151 13.53 -13.71 -17.29
CA GLN A 151 13.01 -14.84 -16.53
C GLN A 151 12.92 -14.51 -15.04
N LEU A 152 13.91 -13.80 -14.49
CA LEU A 152 13.91 -13.36 -13.11
C LEU A 152 12.64 -12.52 -12.80
N GLN A 153 12.30 -11.57 -13.67
CA GLN A 153 11.09 -10.76 -13.49
C GLN A 153 9.79 -11.57 -13.52
N LYS A 154 9.73 -12.65 -14.30
CA LYS A 154 8.52 -13.50 -14.44
C LYS A 154 8.38 -14.53 -13.32
N LYS A 155 9.50 -14.95 -12.75
CA LYS A 155 9.59 -16.06 -11.78
C LYS A 155 9.92 -15.58 -10.37
N SER A 156 9.77 -14.29 -10.10
CA SER A 156 10.02 -13.69 -8.80
C SER A 156 8.90 -12.78 -8.33
N VAL A 157 8.89 -12.52 -7.03
CA VAL A 157 8.03 -11.55 -6.35
C VAL A 157 8.90 -10.60 -5.53
N SER A 158 8.39 -9.38 -5.31
CA SER A 158 9.05 -8.41 -4.43
C SER A 158 8.54 -8.57 -3.00
N ILE A 159 9.44 -8.77 -2.06
CA ILE A 159 9.11 -8.96 -0.64
C ILE A 159 9.91 -7.94 0.20
N SER A 160 9.29 -7.35 1.22
CA SER A 160 9.97 -6.44 2.12
C SER A 160 11.19 -7.12 2.76
N ARG A 161 12.32 -6.43 2.78
CA ARG A 161 13.59 -6.89 3.37
C ARG A 161 13.44 -7.32 4.83
N THR A 162 12.54 -6.68 5.59
CA THR A 162 12.25 -7.05 6.97
C THR A 162 11.66 -8.46 7.10
N LYS A 163 10.91 -8.92 6.07
CA LYS A 163 10.30 -10.25 6.05
C LYS A 163 11.30 -11.36 5.72
N ILE A 164 12.36 -11.06 5.01
CA ILE A 164 13.40 -12.04 4.64
C ILE A 164 13.97 -12.71 5.88
N LYS A 165 14.35 -11.92 6.89
CA LYS A 165 14.87 -12.44 8.16
C LYS A 165 13.79 -13.20 8.95
N GLN A 166 12.57 -12.66 8.98
CA GLN A 166 11.44 -13.27 9.69
C GLN A 166 11.08 -14.63 9.11
N TRP A 167 11.16 -14.79 7.79
CA TRP A 167 10.77 -16.01 7.09
C TRP A 167 11.95 -16.94 6.78
N TYR A 168 13.17 -16.55 7.16
CA TYR A 168 14.41 -17.31 6.94
C TYR A 168 14.61 -17.71 5.48
N LEU A 169 14.33 -16.79 4.55
CA LEU A 169 14.55 -17.03 3.13
C LEU A 169 16.05 -17.06 2.82
N LYS A 170 16.46 -17.97 1.93
CA LYS A 170 17.84 -18.18 1.57
C LYS A 170 18.27 -17.20 0.48
N GLU A 171 19.36 -16.48 0.69
CA GLU A 171 20.01 -15.67 -0.35
C GLU A 171 20.73 -16.59 -1.34
N ILE A 172 20.49 -16.37 -2.64
CA ILE A 172 21.05 -17.14 -3.76
C ILE A 172 21.93 -16.31 -4.70
N ALA A 173 21.77 -14.99 -4.70
CA ALA A 173 22.62 -14.01 -5.36
C ALA A 173 22.48 -12.66 -4.63
N ASP A 174 23.24 -11.64 -5.01
CA ASP A 174 23.21 -10.32 -4.39
C ASP A 174 21.81 -9.72 -4.43
N ASP A 175 21.20 -9.53 -3.26
CA ASP A 175 19.81 -9.07 -3.05
C ASP A 175 18.73 -9.94 -3.74
N VAL A 176 19.04 -11.20 -4.08
CA VAL A 176 18.11 -12.18 -4.64
C VAL A 176 17.98 -13.38 -3.70
N PHE A 177 16.76 -13.68 -3.33
CA PHE A 177 16.44 -14.75 -2.38
C PHE A 177 15.58 -15.82 -3.03
N GLN A 178 15.58 -17.01 -2.45
CA GLN A 178 14.72 -18.12 -2.83
C GLN A 178 13.52 -18.24 -1.91
N TRP A 179 12.33 -18.43 -2.47
CA TRP A 179 11.14 -18.81 -1.71
C TRP A 179 11.25 -20.27 -1.28
N THR A 180 11.35 -20.51 0.01
CA THR A 180 11.52 -21.85 0.59
C THR A 180 10.28 -22.33 1.34
N LEU A 181 9.20 -21.53 1.34
CA LEU A 181 7.96 -21.80 2.05
C LEU A 181 6.91 -22.42 1.12
N GLY A 182 5.87 -23.01 1.72
CA GLY A 182 4.80 -23.64 0.96
C GLY A 182 3.99 -22.66 0.11
N TYR A 183 3.42 -23.19 -0.97
CA TYR A 183 2.46 -22.52 -1.83
C TYR A 183 1.16 -23.33 -1.90
N ASP A 184 0.05 -22.64 -2.01
CA ASP A 184 -1.28 -23.24 -2.16
C ASP A 184 -2.09 -22.45 -3.18
N GLU A 185 -2.92 -23.11 -3.99
CA GLU A 185 -3.68 -22.42 -5.06
C GLU A 185 -4.70 -21.41 -4.53
N PHE A 186 -5.21 -21.60 -3.32
CA PHE A 186 -6.18 -20.71 -2.70
C PHE A 186 -5.52 -19.61 -1.86
N LEU A 187 -4.57 -19.95 -0.99
CA LEU A 187 -3.86 -19.02 -0.11
C LEU A 187 -2.60 -18.42 -0.75
N GLY A 188 -2.19 -18.92 -1.90
CA GLY A 188 -0.96 -18.51 -2.56
C GLY A 188 0.27 -18.75 -1.66
N TYR A 189 1.20 -17.82 -1.66
CA TYR A 189 2.39 -17.86 -0.82
C TYR A 189 2.09 -17.66 0.68
N MET A 190 0.91 -17.15 1.03
CA MET A 190 0.53 -16.93 2.43
C MET A 190 0.39 -18.22 3.22
N ARG A 191 0.11 -19.36 2.59
CA ARG A 191 0.07 -20.65 3.28
C ARG A 191 1.37 -20.93 4.02
N GLY A 192 2.50 -20.84 3.37
CA GLY A 192 3.78 -21.09 4.02
C GLY A 192 4.14 -20.10 5.13
N VAL A 193 3.46 -18.96 5.21
CA VAL A 193 3.59 -17.97 6.27
C VAL A 193 2.67 -18.28 7.46
N LEU A 194 1.45 -18.75 7.18
CA LEU A 194 0.43 -19.06 8.21
C LEU A 194 0.73 -20.40 8.93
N ASP A 195 1.38 -21.34 8.26
CA ASP A 195 1.74 -22.66 8.82
C ASP A 195 2.97 -22.60 9.76
N ARG A 196 3.48 -21.40 10.07
CA ARG A 196 4.56 -21.12 11.03
C ARG A 196 4.00 -20.53 12.31
#